data_afde69c3e0ebb4741b52aae40fd62fda
#
_entry.id   afde69c3e0ebb4741b52aae40fd62fda
#
_cell.length_a   1.000
_cell.length_b   1.000
_cell.length_c   1.000
_cell.angle_alpha   90.00
_cell.angle_beta   90.00
_cell.angle_gamma   90.00
#
_symmetry.space_group_name_H-M   'P 1'
#
loop_
_entity.id
_entity.type
_entity.pdbx_description
1 polymer ?
#
loop_
_entity_poly.entity_id
_entity_poly.type
_entity_poly.pdbx_seq_one_letter_code
_entity_poly.pdbx_strand_id
1 'polypeptide(L)'
;LIINERHEAWGSLARKLAHEIKNPLTPIQLTIDRLKNKYSDQLKESDTDNFKENLKIINNQIKDIEKLVNEFSDFARMPKPVFRKNNLVDIIHENINLLKELDNSIEITFKKDFDKITLESDKEQLSRVFLNLIKNSIESINQKAQNNNNFSKKITIELTQDDSHIISTIEDN
;
A
#
# COMPACT_ATOMS: atom_id res chain seq x y z
N LEU A 1 -25.18 4.89 -18.45
CA LEU A 1 -24.57 6.09 -19.07
C LEU A 1 -24.13 7.11 -18.00
N ILE A 2 -25.02 7.60 -17.14
CA ILE A 2 -24.73 8.65 -16.13
C ILE A 2 -23.64 8.27 -15.11
N ILE A 3 -23.56 7.01 -14.70
CA ILE A 3 -22.55 6.53 -13.74
C ILE A 3 -21.14 6.53 -14.35
N ASN A 4 -21.01 6.16 -15.62
CA ASN A 4 -19.72 6.13 -16.32
C ASN A 4 -19.15 7.52 -16.57
N GLU A 5 -19.99 8.48 -16.96
CA GLU A 5 -19.56 9.88 -17.15
C GLU A 5 -19.07 10.52 -15.84
N ARG A 6 -19.71 10.20 -14.72
CA ARG A 6 -19.29 10.65 -13.39
C ARG A 6 -17.92 10.07 -13.00
N HIS A 7 -17.66 8.79 -13.30
CA HIS A 7 -16.36 8.17 -13.02
C HIS A 7 -15.21 8.77 -13.85
N GLU A 8 -15.46 9.05 -15.12
CA GLU A 8 -14.46 9.68 -16.00
C GLU A 8 -14.14 11.12 -15.59
N ALA A 9 -15.18 11.90 -15.26
CA ALA A 9 -15.05 13.27 -14.77
C ALA A 9 -14.27 13.29 -13.43
N TRP A 10 -14.62 12.38 -12.51
CA TRP A 10 -13.92 12.23 -11.23
C TRP A 10 -12.46 11.83 -11.40
N GLY A 11 -12.17 10.88 -12.29
CA GLY A 11 -10.80 10.45 -12.59
C GLY A 11 -9.94 11.58 -13.18
N SER A 12 -10.53 12.45 -14.00
CA SER A 12 -9.85 13.63 -14.55
C SER A 12 -9.57 14.68 -13.46
N LEU A 13 -10.55 14.97 -12.62
CA LEU A 13 -10.41 15.91 -11.50
C LEU A 13 -9.35 15.45 -10.49
N ALA A 14 -9.39 14.18 -10.10
CA ALA A 14 -8.43 13.62 -9.16
C ALA A 14 -6.98 13.69 -9.67
N ARG A 15 -6.76 13.45 -10.98
CA ARG A 15 -5.44 13.61 -11.61
C ARG A 15 -4.95 15.06 -11.53
N LYS A 16 -5.84 16.00 -11.86
CA LYS A 16 -5.50 17.43 -11.82
C LYS A 16 -5.14 17.84 -10.38
N LEU A 17 -5.97 17.46 -9.39
CA LEU A 17 -5.70 17.72 -7.99
C LEU A 17 -4.38 17.08 -7.52
N ALA A 18 -4.10 15.83 -7.91
CA ALA A 18 -2.85 15.18 -7.58
C ALA A 18 -1.62 15.95 -8.12
N HIS A 19 -1.69 16.43 -9.36
CA HIS A 19 -0.62 17.26 -9.92
C HIS A 19 -0.49 18.61 -9.21
N GLU A 20 -1.61 19.27 -8.90
CA GLU A 20 -1.61 20.55 -8.20
C GLU A 20 -1.11 20.45 -6.76
N ILE A 21 -1.33 19.31 -6.08
CA ILE A 21 -0.78 19.06 -4.73
C ILE A 21 0.72 18.72 -4.80
N LYS A 22 1.17 17.95 -5.80
CA LYS A 22 2.61 17.63 -5.97
C LYS A 22 3.46 18.85 -6.28
N ASN A 23 2.93 19.80 -7.02
CA ASN A 23 3.66 20.99 -7.44
C ASN A 23 4.28 21.77 -6.26
N PRO A 24 3.59 22.08 -5.15
CA PRO A 24 4.19 22.75 -4.02
C PRO A 24 5.09 21.84 -3.15
N LEU A 25 4.93 20.52 -3.20
CA LEU A 25 5.73 19.60 -2.37
C LEU A 25 7.20 19.56 -2.81
N THR A 26 7.47 19.56 -4.11
CA THR A 26 8.84 19.56 -4.65
C THR A 26 9.66 20.76 -4.16
N PRO A 27 9.20 22.03 -4.26
CA PRO A 27 9.97 23.16 -3.75
C PRO A 27 10.12 23.16 -2.22
N ILE A 28 9.14 22.61 -1.48
CA ILE A 28 9.25 22.45 -0.03
C ILE A 28 10.38 21.46 0.30
N GLN A 29 10.43 20.31 -0.38
CA GLN A 29 11.50 19.32 -0.23
C GLN A 29 12.89 19.92 -0.49
N LEU A 30 13.04 20.64 -1.61
CA LEU A 30 14.28 21.31 -1.96
C LEU A 30 14.69 22.37 -0.93
N THR A 31 13.71 23.05 -0.33
CA THR A 31 13.97 24.03 0.74
C THR A 31 14.47 23.37 2.00
N ILE A 32 13.89 22.23 2.38
CA ILE A 32 14.35 21.42 3.53
C ILE A 32 15.78 20.95 3.32
N ASP A 33 16.09 20.43 2.13
CA ASP A 33 17.43 19.97 1.80
C ASP A 33 18.47 21.12 1.84
N ARG A 34 18.09 22.30 1.36
CA ARG A 34 18.91 23.52 1.47
C ARG A 34 19.13 23.94 2.93
N LEU A 35 18.07 23.93 3.74
CA LEU A 35 18.20 24.25 5.17
C LEU A 35 19.12 23.25 5.87
N LYS A 36 18.96 21.96 5.59
CA LYS A 36 19.83 20.92 6.12
C LYS A 36 21.28 21.17 5.77
N ASN A 37 21.57 21.40 4.48
CA ASN A 37 22.94 21.57 4.00
C ASN A 37 23.58 22.89 4.48
N LYS A 38 22.78 23.96 4.63
CA LYS A 38 23.31 25.29 5.02
C LYS A 38 23.56 25.42 6.52
N TYR A 39 22.72 24.83 7.35
CA TYR A 39 22.72 25.10 8.79
C TYR A 39 23.22 23.94 9.64
N SER A 40 23.31 22.70 9.14
CA SER A 40 23.78 21.57 9.93
C SER A 40 25.15 21.77 10.57
N ASP A 41 26.07 22.48 9.89
CA ASP A 41 27.44 22.71 10.36
C ASP A 41 27.60 24.03 11.16
N GLN A 42 26.54 24.86 11.22
CA GLN A 42 26.56 26.17 11.87
C GLN A 42 25.88 26.17 13.26
N LEU A 43 25.15 25.09 13.56
CA LEU A 43 24.46 24.93 14.84
C LEU A 43 25.40 24.40 15.90
N LYS A 44 25.13 24.76 17.17
CA LYS A 44 25.79 24.15 18.32
C LYS A 44 25.42 22.66 18.37
N GLU A 45 26.32 21.87 18.91
CA GLU A 45 26.17 20.40 18.98
C GLU A 45 24.84 19.99 19.66
N SER A 46 24.42 20.72 20.70
CA SER A 46 23.14 20.52 21.39
C SER A 46 21.87 20.76 20.53
N ASP A 47 21.97 21.61 19.50
CA ASP A 47 20.82 22.04 18.69
C ASP A 47 20.78 21.28 17.35
N THR A 48 21.92 20.72 16.96
CA THR A 48 22.07 20.04 15.67
C THR A 48 21.19 18.79 15.57
N ASP A 49 21.10 18.01 16.63
CA ASP A 49 20.31 16.77 16.62
C ASP A 49 18.81 17.06 16.55
N ASN A 50 18.33 18.00 17.35
CA ASN A 50 16.93 18.45 17.28
C ASN A 50 16.58 19.04 15.92
N PHE A 51 17.48 19.82 15.32
CA PHE A 51 17.28 20.39 14.00
C PHE A 51 17.16 19.30 12.93
N LYS A 52 18.07 18.34 12.93
CA LYS A 52 18.05 17.20 11.99
C LYS A 52 16.82 16.33 12.16
N GLU A 53 16.41 16.10 13.41
CA GLU A 53 15.22 15.33 13.71
C GLU A 53 13.95 16.01 13.21
N ASN A 54 13.80 17.32 13.45
CA ASN A 54 12.68 18.12 12.95
C ASN A 54 12.62 18.12 11.42
N LEU A 55 13.75 18.28 10.73
CA LEU A 55 13.80 18.20 9.27
C LEU A 55 13.43 16.81 8.75
N LYS A 56 13.85 15.75 9.46
CA LYS A 56 13.48 14.37 9.14
C LYS A 56 11.97 14.14 9.29
N ILE A 57 11.37 14.67 10.36
CA ILE A 57 9.91 14.58 10.57
C ILE A 57 9.16 15.28 9.42
N ILE A 58 9.55 16.51 9.07
CA ILE A 58 8.91 17.23 7.97
C ILE A 58 9.06 16.49 6.66
N ASN A 59 10.24 15.94 6.39
CA ASN A 59 10.52 15.19 5.17
C ASN A 59 9.68 13.91 5.08
N ASN A 60 9.47 13.23 6.19
CA ASN A 60 8.60 12.06 6.25
C ASN A 60 7.14 12.44 5.97
N GLN A 61 6.66 13.56 6.56
CA GLN A 61 5.29 14.04 6.29
C GLN A 61 5.07 14.40 4.81
N ILE A 62 6.07 14.98 4.15
CA ILE A 62 5.99 15.26 2.69
C ILE A 62 5.85 13.95 1.91
N LYS A 63 6.67 12.94 2.22
CA LYS A 63 6.59 11.63 1.58
C LYS A 63 5.25 10.93 1.81
N ASP A 64 4.69 11.07 3.01
CA ASP A 64 3.37 10.53 3.34
C ASP A 64 2.27 11.21 2.51
N ILE A 65 2.34 12.54 2.37
CA ILE A 65 1.42 13.29 1.50
C ILE A 65 1.58 12.87 0.03
N GLU A 66 2.81 12.73 -0.46
CA GLU A 66 3.07 12.23 -1.83
C GLU A 66 2.48 10.84 -2.05
N LYS A 67 2.63 9.93 -1.07
CA LYS A 67 2.05 8.58 -1.12
C LYS A 67 0.54 8.65 -1.21
N LEU A 68 -0.12 9.42 -0.32
CA LEU A 68 -1.58 9.58 -0.32
C LEU A 68 -2.10 10.15 -1.64
N VAL A 69 -1.41 11.17 -2.19
CA VAL A 69 -1.77 11.80 -3.47
C VAL A 69 -1.64 10.83 -4.63
N ASN A 70 -0.60 9.97 -4.62
CA ASN A 70 -0.41 8.91 -5.61
C ASN A 70 -1.53 7.88 -5.53
N GLU A 71 -1.82 7.36 -4.33
CA GLU A 71 -2.88 6.39 -4.10
C GLU A 71 -4.25 6.94 -4.53
N PHE A 72 -4.54 8.20 -4.22
CA PHE A 72 -5.76 8.88 -4.67
C PHE A 72 -5.84 8.99 -6.20
N SER A 73 -4.73 9.35 -6.85
CA SER A 73 -4.66 9.43 -8.31
C SER A 73 -4.83 8.06 -8.97
N ASP A 74 -4.24 7.01 -8.38
CA ASP A 74 -4.35 5.64 -8.88
C ASP A 74 -5.75 5.06 -8.68
N PHE A 75 -6.40 5.36 -7.56
CA PHE A 75 -7.80 5.04 -7.32
C PHE A 75 -8.70 5.66 -8.39
N ALA A 76 -8.49 6.93 -8.68
CA ALA A 76 -9.27 7.64 -9.70
C ALA A 76 -9.00 7.18 -11.14
N ARG A 77 -7.89 6.47 -11.37
CA ARG A 77 -7.52 5.90 -12.68
C ARG A 77 -8.00 4.49 -12.90
N MET A 78 -8.69 3.89 -11.94
CA MET A 78 -9.09 2.49 -12.10
C MET A 78 -9.78 2.29 -13.44
N PRO A 79 -9.22 1.46 -14.34
CA PRO A 79 -9.85 1.14 -15.61
C PRO A 79 -11.17 0.42 -15.36
N LYS A 80 -12.06 0.47 -16.34
CA LYS A 80 -13.28 -0.34 -16.29
C LYS A 80 -12.92 -1.79 -16.09
N PRO A 81 -13.56 -2.51 -15.15
CA PRO A 81 -13.20 -3.90 -14.88
C PRO A 81 -13.45 -4.77 -16.12
N VAL A 82 -12.49 -5.64 -16.40
CA VAL A 82 -12.59 -6.63 -17.47
C VAL A 82 -12.87 -7.99 -16.83
N PHE A 83 -14.13 -8.35 -16.75
CA PHE A 83 -14.55 -9.63 -16.17
C PHE A 83 -14.17 -10.80 -17.08
N ARG A 84 -13.47 -11.77 -16.52
CA ARG A 84 -13.13 -13.05 -17.13
C ARG A 84 -13.23 -14.16 -16.10
N LYS A 85 -13.33 -15.40 -16.58
CA LYS A 85 -13.25 -16.58 -15.70
C LYS A 85 -11.82 -16.75 -15.21
N ASN A 86 -11.61 -16.48 -13.93
CA ASN A 86 -10.30 -16.60 -13.27
C ASN A 86 -10.39 -17.61 -12.12
N ASN A 87 -9.27 -18.29 -11.85
CA ASN A 87 -9.13 -19.11 -10.65
C ASN A 87 -8.64 -18.24 -9.48
N LEU A 88 -9.47 -18.11 -8.46
CA LEU A 88 -9.14 -17.29 -7.28
C LEU A 88 -7.92 -17.83 -6.52
N VAL A 89 -7.77 -19.15 -6.47
CA VAL A 89 -6.62 -19.79 -5.80
C VAL A 89 -5.30 -19.38 -6.46
N ASP A 90 -5.26 -19.32 -7.80
CA ASP A 90 -4.06 -18.91 -8.54
C ASP A 90 -3.73 -17.44 -8.28
N ILE A 91 -4.75 -16.56 -8.26
CA ILE A 91 -4.56 -15.14 -7.98
C ILE A 91 -3.94 -14.94 -6.59
N ILE A 92 -4.44 -15.63 -5.57
CA ILE A 92 -3.90 -15.53 -4.21
C ILE A 92 -2.47 -16.07 -4.16
N HIS A 93 -2.20 -17.23 -4.79
CA HIS A 93 -0.85 -17.80 -4.84
C HIS A 93 0.17 -16.88 -5.52
N GLU A 94 -0.18 -16.27 -6.65
CA GLU A 94 0.68 -15.31 -7.35
C GLU A 94 1.05 -14.12 -6.44
N ASN A 95 0.08 -13.59 -5.70
CA ASN A 95 0.31 -12.48 -4.78
C ASN A 95 1.19 -12.87 -3.58
N ILE A 96 0.97 -14.07 -3.01
CA ILE A 96 1.80 -14.60 -1.92
C ILE A 96 3.26 -14.76 -2.39
N ASN A 97 3.46 -15.34 -3.57
CA ASN A 97 4.81 -15.56 -4.11
C ASN A 97 5.54 -14.23 -4.34
N LEU A 98 4.86 -13.24 -4.92
CA LEU A 98 5.42 -11.90 -5.11
C LEU A 98 5.87 -11.27 -3.79
N LEU A 99 5.07 -11.41 -2.74
CA LEU A 99 5.38 -10.82 -1.44
C LEU A 99 6.48 -11.59 -0.69
N LYS A 100 6.55 -12.91 -0.84
CA LYS A 100 7.67 -13.71 -0.31
C LYS A 100 9.02 -13.37 -0.94
N GLU A 101 9.03 -13.00 -2.22
CA GLU A 101 10.25 -12.53 -2.89
C GLU A 101 10.73 -11.18 -2.34
N LEU A 102 9.80 -10.33 -1.88
CA LEU A 102 10.11 -9.01 -1.33
C LEU A 102 10.55 -9.06 0.14
N ASP A 103 9.96 -9.94 0.94
CA ASP A 103 10.28 -10.11 2.36
C ASP A 103 10.14 -11.57 2.82
N ASN A 104 11.26 -12.26 2.92
CA ASN A 104 11.33 -13.65 3.37
C ASN A 104 11.25 -13.81 4.90
N SER A 105 11.19 -12.72 5.66
CA SER A 105 11.14 -12.78 7.14
C SER A 105 9.74 -13.10 7.69
N ILE A 106 8.72 -13.11 6.83
CA ILE A 106 7.32 -13.31 7.19
C ILE A 106 6.85 -14.70 6.74
N GLU A 107 6.34 -15.49 7.67
CA GLU A 107 5.70 -16.76 7.36
C GLU A 107 4.27 -16.50 6.85
N ILE A 108 4.03 -16.79 5.57
CA ILE A 108 2.68 -16.70 4.98
C ILE A 108 2.15 -18.10 4.73
N THR A 109 1.09 -18.46 5.44
CA THR A 109 0.38 -19.73 5.30
C THR A 109 -0.91 -19.50 4.50
N PHE A 110 -1.16 -20.33 3.50
CA PHE A 110 -2.40 -20.32 2.73
C PHE A 110 -3.17 -21.62 2.96
N LYS A 111 -4.33 -21.52 3.62
CA LYS A 111 -5.26 -22.62 3.88
C LYS A 111 -6.41 -22.57 2.90
N LYS A 112 -6.76 -23.69 2.33
CA LYS A 112 -7.85 -23.84 1.37
C LYS A 112 -8.39 -25.25 1.37
N ASP A 113 -9.70 -25.40 1.20
CA ASP A 113 -10.39 -26.69 1.14
C ASP A 113 -10.58 -27.20 -0.31
N PHE A 114 -10.13 -26.43 -1.30
CA PHE A 114 -10.28 -26.75 -2.73
C PHE A 114 -9.08 -26.28 -3.52
N ASP A 115 -8.79 -26.99 -4.61
CA ASP A 115 -7.65 -26.66 -5.47
C ASP A 115 -7.98 -25.61 -6.53
N LYS A 116 -9.25 -25.44 -6.86
CA LYS A 116 -9.69 -24.50 -7.89
C LYS A 116 -11.06 -23.93 -7.55
N ILE A 117 -11.15 -22.60 -7.56
CA ILE A 117 -12.42 -21.86 -7.56
C ILE A 117 -12.43 -20.90 -8.74
N THR A 118 -13.39 -21.07 -9.64
CA THR A 118 -13.52 -20.21 -10.83
C THR A 118 -14.65 -19.21 -10.60
N LEU A 119 -14.33 -17.93 -10.75
CA LEU A 119 -15.32 -16.84 -10.69
C LEU A 119 -15.09 -15.85 -11.84
N GLU A 120 -16.17 -15.16 -12.22
CA GLU A 120 -16.07 -14.02 -13.14
C GLU A 120 -15.54 -12.81 -12.39
N SER A 121 -14.31 -12.42 -12.68
CA SER A 121 -13.63 -11.32 -11.98
C SER A 121 -12.65 -10.60 -12.90
N ASP A 122 -12.30 -9.40 -12.52
CA ASP A 122 -11.11 -8.72 -13.04
C ASP A 122 -9.89 -9.15 -12.22
N LYS A 123 -8.98 -9.90 -12.86
CA LYS A 123 -7.79 -10.45 -12.21
C LYS A 123 -6.91 -9.37 -11.59
N GLU A 124 -6.70 -8.26 -12.32
CA GLU A 124 -5.80 -7.18 -11.87
C GLU A 124 -6.38 -6.42 -10.67
N GLN A 125 -7.68 -6.12 -10.71
CA GLN A 125 -8.34 -5.46 -9.59
C GLN A 125 -8.41 -6.36 -8.35
N LEU A 126 -8.71 -7.64 -8.54
CA LEU A 126 -8.77 -8.60 -7.44
C LEU A 126 -7.37 -8.85 -6.84
N SER A 127 -6.33 -8.96 -7.68
CA SER A 127 -4.95 -9.05 -7.24
C SER A 127 -4.53 -7.82 -6.41
N ARG A 128 -4.93 -6.61 -6.85
CA ARG A 128 -4.68 -5.36 -6.10
C ARG A 128 -5.34 -5.38 -4.70
N VAL A 129 -6.55 -5.94 -4.59
CA VAL A 129 -7.23 -6.09 -3.28
C VAL A 129 -6.40 -6.97 -2.35
N PHE A 130 -6.00 -8.17 -2.80
CA PHE A 130 -5.19 -9.08 -1.98
C PHE A 130 -3.84 -8.49 -1.62
N LEU A 131 -3.13 -7.87 -2.57
CA LEU A 131 -1.86 -7.20 -2.30
C LEU A 131 -1.99 -6.11 -1.23
N ASN A 132 -3.04 -5.29 -1.28
CA ASN A 132 -3.25 -4.25 -0.29
C ASN A 132 -3.55 -4.82 1.09
N LEU A 133 -4.41 -5.83 1.18
CA LEU A 133 -4.74 -6.46 2.46
C LEU A 133 -3.51 -7.12 3.09
N ILE A 134 -2.75 -7.91 2.32
CA ILE A 134 -1.56 -8.57 2.84
C ILE A 134 -0.47 -7.55 3.21
N LYS A 135 -0.28 -6.46 2.44
CA LYS A 135 0.64 -5.39 2.80
C LYS A 135 0.25 -4.70 4.11
N ASN A 136 -1.03 -4.44 4.33
CA ASN A 136 -1.51 -3.87 5.59
C ASN A 136 -1.19 -4.80 6.77
N SER A 137 -1.38 -6.11 6.60
CA SER A 137 -1.00 -7.11 7.61
C SER A 137 0.52 -7.10 7.86
N ILE A 138 1.35 -7.01 6.82
CA ILE A 138 2.81 -6.89 6.93
C ILE A 138 3.20 -5.62 7.70
N GLU A 139 2.61 -4.48 7.39
CA GLU A 139 2.87 -3.21 8.08
C GLU A 139 2.49 -3.31 9.58
N SER A 140 1.32 -3.89 9.90
CA SER A 140 0.86 -4.15 11.28
C SER A 140 1.86 -5.01 12.05
N ILE A 141 2.26 -6.16 11.48
CA ILE A 141 3.25 -7.08 12.07
C ILE A 141 4.59 -6.38 12.31
N ASN A 142 5.08 -5.62 11.35
CA ASN A 142 6.36 -4.93 11.47
C ASN A 142 6.33 -3.86 12.57
N GLN A 143 5.22 -3.16 12.77
CA GLN A 143 5.04 -2.23 13.88
C GLN A 143 5.05 -2.95 15.24
N LYS A 144 4.34 -4.09 15.36
CA LYS A 144 4.36 -4.92 16.58
C LYS A 144 5.74 -5.48 16.88
N ALA A 145 6.47 -5.94 15.85
CA ALA A 145 7.80 -6.51 15.97
C ALA A 145 8.87 -5.50 16.42
N GLN A 146 8.73 -4.21 16.13
CA GLN A 146 9.64 -3.17 16.63
C GLN A 146 9.70 -3.10 18.16
N ASN A 147 8.62 -3.48 18.82
CA ASN A 147 8.50 -3.45 20.29
C ASN A 147 8.82 -4.79 20.96
N ASN A 148 9.08 -5.85 20.18
CA ASN A 148 9.32 -7.20 20.70
C ASN A 148 10.25 -8.01 19.77
N ASN A 149 11.49 -8.17 20.16
CA ASN A 149 12.53 -8.85 19.38
C ASN A 149 12.24 -10.36 19.11
N ASN A 150 11.36 -10.99 19.89
CA ASN A 150 11.01 -12.42 19.75
C ASN A 150 9.63 -12.61 19.07
N PHE A 151 9.13 -11.60 18.38
CA PHE A 151 7.84 -11.65 17.72
C PHE A 151 7.89 -12.51 16.46
N SER A 152 7.08 -13.58 16.42
CA SER A 152 6.94 -14.42 15.22
C SER A 152 6.02 -13.71 14.22
N LYS A 153 6.55 -13.37 13.07
CA LYS A 153 5.82 -12.69 12.00
C LYS A 153 5.06 -13.71 11.17
N LYS A 154 3.75 -13.78 11.35
CA LYS A 154 2.91 -14.76 10.66
C LYS A 154 1.64 -14.14 10.10
N ILE A 155 1.32 -14.50 8.85
CA ILE A 155 0.05 -14.18 8.18
C ILE A 155 -0.61 -15.50 7.77
N THR A 156 -1.88 -15.66 8.09
CA THR A 156 -2.68 -16.77 7.62
C THR A 156 -3.75 -16.25 6.67
N ILE A 157 -3.77 -16.78 5.46
CA ILE A 157 -4.82 -16.53 4.48
C ILE A 157 -5.64 -17.81 4.41
N GLU A 158 -6.94 -17.69 4.60
CA GLU A 158 -7.86 -18.82 4.53
C GLU A 158 -8.93 -18.55 3.47
N LEU A 159 -9.20 -19.57 2.66
CA LEU A 159 -10.21 -19.50 1.61
C LEU A 159 -11.21 -20.64 1.82
N THR A 160 -12.44 -20.27 2.14
CA THR A 160 -13.55 -21.19 2.38
C THR A 160 -14.72 -20.87 1.44
N GLN A 161 -15.60 -21.82 1.27
CA GLN A 161 -16.81 -21.65 0.48
C GLN A 161 -18.01 -22.19 1.26
N ASP A 162 -19.09 -21.42 1.29
CA ASP A 162 -20.41 -21.86 1.68
C ASP A 162 -21.33 -22.04 0.44
N ASP A 163 -22.62 -22.30 0.65
CA ASP A 163 -23.59 -22.54 -0.42
C ASP A 163 -23.77 -21.36 -1.41
N SER A 164 -23.38 -20.16 -1.01
CA SER A 164 -23.65 -18.92 -1.77
C SER A 164 -22.46 -17.97 -1.90
N HIS A 165 -21.41 -18.13 -1.07
CA HIS A 165 -20.30 -17.21 -0.99
C HIS A 165 -18.95 -17.92 -0.98
N ILE A 166 -17.96 -17.22 -1.53
CA ILE A 166 -16.55 -17.53 -1.33
C ILE A 166 -16.03 -16.52 -0.30
N ILE A 167 -15.49 -17.02 0.80
CA ILE A 167 -15.01 -16.22 1.93
C ILE A 167 -13.48 -16.30 1.96
N SER A 168 -12.83 -15.15 1.91
CA SER A 168 -11.39 -15.06 2.12
C SER A 168 -11.11 -14.31 3.41
N THR A 169 -10.39 -14.94 4.32
CA THR A 169 -9.96 -14.37 5.60
C THR A 169 -8.46 -14.17 5.58
N ILE A 170 -8.01 -13.00 6.02
CA ILE A 170 -6.59 -12.69 6.20
C ILE A 170 -6.40 -12.29 7.64
N GLU A 171 -5.55 -13.02 8.35
CA GLU A 171 -5.28 -12.85 9.76
C GLU A 171 -3.79 -12.64 9.99
N ASP A 172 -3.42 -11.60 10.73
CA ASP A 172 -2.06 -11.32 11.20
C ASP A 172 -1.97 -11.45 12.73
N ASN A 173 -0.80 -11.81 13.24
CA ASN A 173 -0.53 -11.93 14.68
C ASN A 173 0.05 -10.67 15.34
#